data_7c78f51593ffc248668d91315c425aa9
#
_entry.id   7c78f51593ffc248668d91315c425aa9
#
_cell.length_a   1.000
_cell.length_b   1.000
_cell.length_c   1.000
_cell.angle_alpha   90.00
_cell.angle_beta   90.00
_cell.angle_gamma   90.00
#
_symmetry.space_group_name_H-M   'P 1'
#
loop_
_entity.id
_entity.type
_entity.pdbx_description
1 polymer ?
#
loop_
_entity_poly.entity_id
_entity_poly.type
_entity_poly.pdbx_seq_one_letter_code
_entity_poly.pdbx_strand_id
1 'polypeptide(L)'
;MSKIVIIGAGAMGSAFALPCLDNKHDINIVGTHLEDKFIDSLKKDNNLHPGLNTKIPKEIKIFKFEKIKELLNSEVELIVLGISSKGIEWAADQLSKLYNSKNIPKLLMLTKGLSIYNNHYELLVDKLERLLKEKGISQINISAVGGPCLAAGLANRVHSSVVIANKEIQTARKIADMLNTNYYHTSHSNDLNGVEVSAAIKNIFSMAVGAAKGLCSNNVSNEVREKNYLNTASALIKQSIYEMEIFVEHLKGKKETVKGLAGLGDLYVSSGGGRNARMGSYIGEGLTFSEAKKTKMEKVTVEGADLAIEIEKKINEDFDEKTLPLMLAMINAITKDKKLELNWDLFR
;
A
#
# COMPACT_ATOMS: atom_id res chain seq x y z
N MET A 1 -7.64 -26.39 6.14
CA MET A 1 -6.24 -26.20 5.70
C MET A 1 -6.30 -25.91 4.22
N SER A 2 -5.89 -24.69 3.81
CA SER A 2 -5.98 -24.22 2.42
C SER A 2 -4.59 -24.10 1.84
N LYS A 3 -4.47 -24.26 0.52
CA LYS A 3 -3.22 -23.99 -0.20
C LYS A 3 -3.21 -22.54 -0.66
N ILE A 4 -2.21 -21.78 -0.18
CA ILE A 4 -2.03 -20.36 -0.48
C ILE A 4 -0.71 -20.17 -1.22
N VAL A 5 -0.75 -19.46 -2.33
CA VAL A 5 0.46 -19.08 -3.07
C VAL A 5 0.63 -17.56 -3.02
N ILE A 6 1.78 -17.11 -2.55
CA ILE A 6 2.14 -15.69 -2.51
C ILE A 6 3.10 -15.41 -3.65
N ILE A 7 2.74 -14.51 -4.54
CA ILE A 7 3.58 -14.04 -5.65
C ILE A 7 4.29 -12.78 -5.21
N GLY A 8 5.62 -12.86 -5.12
CA GLY A 8 6.50 -11.81 -4.63
C GLY A 8 7.14 -12.16 -3.28
N ALA A 9 8.46 -12.27 -3.27
CA ALA A 9 9.27 -12.60 -2.10
C ALA A 9 9.80 -11.35 -1.37
N GLY A 10 9.28 -10.17 -1.69
CA GLY A 10 9.61 -8.92 -1.02
C GLY A 10 9.16 -8.90 0.45
N ALA A 11 9.51 -7.84 1.18
CA ALA A 11 9.28 -7.75 2.63
C ALA A 11 7.82 -8.02 3.03
N MET A 12 6.84 -7.40 2.35
CA MET A 12 5.43 -7.59 2.71
C MET A 12 4.91 -8.98 2.32
N GLY A 13 5.25 -9.49 1.13
CA GLY A 13 4.84 -10.85 0.72
C GLY A 13 5.40 -11.92 1.65
N SER A 14 6.67 -11.80 2.04
CA SER A 14 7.31 -12.71 3.00
C SER A 14 6.74 -12.61 4.41
N ALA A 15 6.47 -11.40 4.90
CA ALA A 15 5.85 -11.19 6.22
C ALA A 15 4.41 -11.73 6.26
N PHE A 16 3.65 -11.55 5.19
CA PHE A 16 2.27 -12.00 5.08
C PHE A 16 2.13 -13.54 5.12
N ALA A 17 3.19 -14.26 4.77
CA ALA A 17 3.21 -15.71 4.87
C ALA A 17 3.09 -16.22 6.31
N LEU A 18 3.49 -15.42 7.32
CA LEU A 18 3.49 -15.86 8.72
C LEU A 18 2.08 -16.06 9.29
N PRO A 19 1.14 -15.09 9.23
CA PRO A 19 -0.22 -15.34 9.72
C PRO A 19 -0.91 -16.49 8.95
N CYS A 20 -0.60 -16.68 7.68
CA CYS A 20 -1.10 -17.82 6.93
C CYS A 20 -0.56 -19.15 7.48
N LEU A 21 0.74 -19.22 7.78
CA LEU A 21 1.37 -20.42 8.39
C LEU A 21 0.81 -20.68 9.79
N ASP A 22 0.71 -19.64 10.63
CA ASP A 22 0.25 -19.76 12.01
C ASP A 22 -1.22 -20.25 12.07
N ASN A 23 -2.00 -20.00 11.01
CA ASN A 23 -3.34 -20.58 10.79
C ASN A 23 -3.30 -21.97 10.12
N LYS A 24 -2.14 -22.61 10.05
CA LYS A 24 -1.95 -23.98 9.55
C LYS A 24 -2.34 -24.18 8.07
N HIS A 25 -2.16 -23.14 7.24
CA HIS A 25 -2.29 -23.28 5.80
C HIS A 25 -1.00 -23.80 5.16
N ASP A 26 -1.09 -24.42 3.97
CA ASP A 26 0.09 -24.79 3.14
C ASP A 26 0.51 -23.54 2.34
N ILE A 27 1.71 -23.01 2.65
CA ILE A 27 2.17 -21.74 2.12
C ILE A 27 3.37 -21.92 1.21
N ASN A 28 3.22 -21.38 0.00
CA ASN A 28 4.30 -21.31 -0.96
C ASN A 28 4.51 -19.86 -1.38
N ILE A 29 5.74 -19.36 -1.28
CA ILE A 29 6.13 -18.07 -1.86
C ILE A 29 6.82 -18.37 -3.18
N VAL A 30 6.40 -17.71 -4.25
CA VAL A 30 7.09 -17.71 -5.53
C VAL A 30 7.54 -16.30 -5.89
N GLY A 31 8.81 -16.13 -6.18
CA GLY A 31 9.36 -14.85 -6.61
C GLY A 31 8.84 -14.42 -7.96
N THR A 32 8.95 -13.13 -8.23
CA THR A 32 8.82 -12.58 -9.57
C THR A 32 10.09 -12.87 -10.39
N HIS A 33 10.03 -12.63 -11.70
CA HIS A 33 11.20 -12.76 -12.58
C HIS A 33 12.39 -11.85 -12.21
N LEU A 34 12.19 -10.88 -11.32
CA LEU A 34 13.24 -9.97 -10.82
C LEU A 34 13.88 -10.44 -9.52
N GLU A 35 13.34 -11.47 -8.86
CA GLU A 35 13.71 -11.84 -7.49
C GLU A 35 14.56 -13.11 -7.37
N ASP A 36 14.96 -13.75 -8.49
CA ASP A 36 15.72 -15.01 -8.44
C ASP A 36 17.03 -14.89 -7.66
N LYS A 37 17.80 -13.82 -7.88
CA LYS A 37 19.05 -13.56 -7.14
C LYS A 37 18.78 -13.29 -5.65
N PHE A 38 17.70 -12.61 -5.35
CA PHE A 38 17.27 -12.35 -3.98
C PHE A 38 16.90 -13.65 -3.26
N ILE A 39 16.16 -14.54 -3.91
CA ILE A 39 15.79 -15.85 -3.39
C ILE A 39 17.02 -16.72 -3.15
N ASP A 40 18.01 -16.70 -4.05
CA ASP A 40 19.28 -17.39 -3.85
C ASP A 40 20.01 -16.87 -2.60
N SER A 41 20.03 -15.56 -2.39
CA SER A 41 20.65 -14.98 -1.20
C SER A 41 19.90 -15.35 0.09
N LEU A 42 18.57 -15.34 0.07
CA LEU A 42 17.75 -15.80 1.19
C LEU A 42 18.07 -17.23 1.61
N LYS A 43 18.14 -18.15 0.63
CA LYS A 43 18.44 -19.58 0.89
C LYS A 43 19.84 -19.78 1.43
N LYS A 44 20.82 -19.03 0.93
CA LYS A 44 22.20 -19.07 1.43
C LYS A 44 22.32 -18.58 2.88
N ASP A 45 21.53 -17.60 3.27
CA ASP A 45 21.53 -17.01 4.60
C ASP A 45 20.48 -17.63 5.53
N ASN A 46 20.20 -18.92 5.37
CA ASN A 46 19.28 -19.68 6.20
C ASN A 46 17.90 -19.00 6.34
N ASN A 47 17.36 -18.49 5.23
CA ASN A 47 16.11 -17.75 5.11
C ASN A 47 16.04 -16.43 5.93
N LEU A 48 17.16 -15.82 6.28
CA LEU A 48 17.18 -14.49 6.88
C LEU A 48 16.78 -13.45 5.82
N HIS A 49 15.62 -12.82 6.00
CA HIS A 49 15.13 -11.80 5.08
C HIS A 49 15.72 -10.42 5.43
N PRO A 50 16.57 -9.81 4.57
CA PRO A 50 17.30 -8.59 4.93
C PRO A 50 16.38 -7.40 5.21
N GLY A 51 15.28 -7.27 4.48
CA GLY A 51 14.30 -6.18 4.69
C GLY A 51 13.40 -6.36 5.91
N LEU A 52 13.34 -7.55 6.50
CA LEU A 52 12.58 -7.84 7.72
C LEU A 52 13.47 -7.99 8.95
N ASN A 53 14.76 -8.25 8.73
CA ASN A 53 15.71 -8.65 9.76
C ASN A 53 15.22 -9.84 10.61
N THR A 54 14.53 -10.79 9.96
CA THR A 54 13.85 -11.91 10.60
C THR A 54 13.99 -13.16 9.70
N LYS A 55 14.14 -14.32 10.29
CA LYS A 55 14.16 -15.58 9.56
C LYS A 55 12.75 -16.01 9.17
N ILE A 56 12.59 -16.36 7.91
CA ILE A 56 11.35 -16.97 7.43
C ILE A 56 11.36 -18.46 7.87
N PRO A 57 10.30 -18.96 8.53
CA PRO A 57 10.17 -20.34 8.93
C PRO A 57 10.40 -21.32 7.76
N LYS A 58 11.02 -22.45 8.03
CA LYS A 58 11.34 -23.47 7.00
C LYS A 58 10.09 -24.13 6.39
N GLU A 59 9.01 -24.11 7.12
CA GLU A 59 7.70 -24.60 6.70
C GLU A 59 7.14 -23.79 5.53
N ILE A 60 7.51 -22.51 5.41
CA ILE A 60 7.20 -21.66 4.26
C ILE A 60 8.20 -21.98 3.14
N LYS A 61 7.71 -22.61 2.10
CA LYS A 61 8.53 -22.97 0.94
C LYS A 61 8.71 -21.77 0.01
N ILE A 62 9.95 -21.44 -0.34
CA ILE A 62 10.28 -20.30 -1.19
C ILE A 62 10.86 -20.79 -2.51
N PHE A 63 10.27 -20.36 -3.61
CA PHE A 63 10.60 -20.82 -4.95
C PHE A 63 10.97 -19.65 -5.87
N LYS A 64 11.85 -19.90 -6.83
CA LYS A 64 12.11 -18.99 -7.95
C LYS A 64 10.93 -18.95 -8.90
N PHE A 65 10.92 -17.93 -9.75
CA PHE A 65 9.85 -17.68 -10.72
C PHE A 65 9.58 -18.89 -11.64
N GLU A 66 10.58 -19.63 -12.04
CA GLU A 66 10.44 -20.82 -12.92
C GLU A 66 9.43 -21.85 -12.42
N LYS A 67 9.22 -21.90 -11.09
CA LYS A 67 8.27 -22.83 -10.44
C LYS A 67 6.82 -22.34 -10.43
N ILE A 68 6.53 -21.16 -10.93
CA ILE A 68 5.19 -20.56 -10.85
C ILE A 68 4.09 -21.45 -11.46
N LYS A 69 4.41 -22.12 -12.59
CA LYS A 69 3.45 -23.02 -13.28
C LYS A 69 3.10 -24.25 -12.47
N GLU A 70 4.07 -24.79 -11.73
CA GLU A 70 3.85 -25.98 -10.88
C GLU A 70 3.06 -25.65 -9.63
N LEU A 71 3.24 -24.42 -9.10
CA LEU A 71 2.63 -23.96 -7.84
C LEU A 71 1.18 -23.50 -8.05
N LEU A 72 0.90 -22.81 -9.14
CA LEU A 72 -0.43 -22.28 -9.45
C LEU A 72 -1.30 -23.35 -10.17
N ASN A 73 -1.65 -24.39 -9.45
CA ASN A 73 -2.48 -25.49 -9.91
C ASN A 73 -3.92 -25.38 -9.37
N SER A 74 -4.78 -26.36 -9.69
CA SER A 74 -6.20 -26.37 -9.31
C SER A 74 -6.49 -26.51 -7.82
N GLU A 75 -5.48 -26.80 -6.99
CA GLU A 75 -5.66 -26.95 -5.53
C GLU A 75 -5.49 -25.62 -4.79
N VAL A 76 -5.01 -24.57 -5.47
CA VAL A 76 -4.80 -23.27 -4.85
C VAL A 76 -6.15 -22.61 -4.58
N GLU A 77 -6.39 -22.22 -3.33
CA GLU A 77 -7.61 -21.51 -2.90
C GLU A 77 -7.45 -20.00 -2.93
N LEU A 78 -6.24 -19.51 -2.63
CA LEU A 78 -5.93 -18.10 -2.57
C LEU A 78 -4.57 -17.80 -3.19
N ILE A 79 -4.54 -16.86 -4.11
CA ILE A 79 -3.30 -16.25 -4.61
C ILE A 79 -3.16 -14.86 -4.00
N VAL A 80 -2.04 -14.61 -3.36
CA VAL A 80 -1.71 -13.32 -2.76
C VAL A 80 -0.70 -12.60 -3.63
N LEU A 81 -1.00 -11.37 -4.04
CA LEU A 81 -0.12 -10.55 -4.86
C LEU A 81 0.68 -9.59 -3.97
N GLY A 82 1.90 -9.97 -3.64
CA GLY A 82 2.88 -9.18 -2.87
C GLY A 82 3.87 -8.41 -3.77
N ILE A 83 3.40 -7.87 -4.88
CA ILE A 83 4.18 -7.18 -5.91
C ILE A 83 4.00 -5.66 -5.83
N SER A 84 4.82 -4.88 -6.54
CA SER A 84 4.61 -3.43 -6.67
C SER A 84 3.47 -3.11 -7.65
N SER A 85 2.93 -1.88 -7.62
CA SER A 85 1.92 -1.41 -8.59
C SER A 85 2.38 -1.55 -10.04
N LYS A 86 3.67 -1.35 -10.32
CA LYS A 86 4.29 -1.54 -11.64
C LYS A 86 4.30 -2.99 -12.11
N GLY A 87 4.12 -3.95 -11.20
CA GLY A 87 4.09 -5.39 -11.50
C GLY A 87 2.71 -5.95 -11.86
N ILE A 88 1.65 -5.14 -11.81
CA ILE A 88 0.27 -5.64 -12.02
C ILE A 88 0.04 -6.15 -13.44
N GLU A 89 0.56 -5.47 -14.45
CA GLU A 89 0.46 -5.90 -15.85
C GLU A 89 1.17 -7.23 -16.07
N TRP A 90 2.38 -7.36 -15.51
CA TRP A 90 3.11 -8.63 -15.51
C TRP A 90 2.33 -9.75 -14.80
N ALA A 91 1.73 -9.47 -13.64
CA ALA A 91 0.93 -10.47 -12.92
C ALA A 91 -0.28 -10.92 -13.72
N ALA A 92 -1.00 -9.98 -14.37
CA ALA A 92 -2.10 -10.31 -15.27
C ALA A 92 -1.66 -11.22 -16.41
N ASP A 93 -0.48 -10.94 -17.01
CA ASP A 93 0.10 -11.79 -18.06
C ASP A 93 0.42 -13.20 -17.57
N GLN A 94 0.98 -13.33 -16.36
CA GLN A 94 1.30 -14.65 -15.81
C GLN A 94 0.03 -15.44 -15.49
N LEU A 95 -0.92 -14.81 -14.79
CA LEU A 95 -2.18 -15.46 -14.41
C LEU A 95 -2.99 -15.89 -15.63
N SER A 96 -3.10 -15.07 -16.66
CA SER A 96 -3.83 -15.41 -17.89
C SER A 96 -3.23 -16.60 -18.64
N LYS A 97 -1.90 -16.73 -18.67
CA LYS A 97 -1.22 -17.88 -19.30
C LYS A 97 -1.45 -19.18 -18.55
N LEU A 98 -1.71 -19.13 -17.24
CA LEU A 98 -1.84 -20.31 -16.40
C LEU A 98 -3.29 -20.81 -16.29
N TYR A 99 -4.25 -19.90 -16.31
CA TYR A 99 -5.64 -20.22 -16.04
C TYR A 99 -6.55 -20.25 -17.27
N ASN A 100 -6.07 -19.93 -18.49
CA ASN A 100 -6.72 -20.15 -19.80
C ASN A 100 -8.26 -20.19 -19.75
N SER A 101 -8.91 -19.04 -19.48
CA SER A 101 -10.38 -18.90 -19.42
C SER A 101 -11.11 -19.71 -18.32
N LYS A 102 -10.41 -20.45 -17.48
CA LYS A 102 -10.98 -21.18 -16.34
C LYS A 102 -11.04 -20.30 -15.10
N ASN A 103 -11.77 -20.77 -14.09
CA ASN A 103 -11.87 -20.10 -12.80
C ASN A 103 -10.48 -19.84 -12.20
N ILE A 104 -10.11 -18.59 -12.06
CA ILE A 104 -8.95 -18.21 -11.26
C ILE A 104 -9.29 -18.37 -9.78
N PRO A 105 -8.38 -18.88 -8.93
CA PRO A 105 -8.53 -18.82 -7.48
C PRO A 105 -8.81 -17.38 -7.00
N LYS A 106 -9.33 -17.24 -5.80
CA LYS A 106 -9.49 -15.89 -5.20
C LYS A 106 -8.14 -15.18 -5.18
N LEU A 107 -8.16 -13.90 -5.52
CA LEU A 107 -6.96 -13.06 -5.49
C LEU A 107 -7.03 -12.11 -4.29
N LEU A 108 -5.92 -11.92 -3.59
CA LEU A 108 -5.77 -10.90 -2.57
C LEU A 108 -4.58 -9.99 -2.91
N MET A 109 -4.85 -8.71 -3.05
CA MET A 109 -3.81 -7.73 -3.33
C MET A 109 -3.29 -7.11 -2.04
N LEU A 110 -1.97 -7.18 -1.83
CA LEU A 110 -1.25 -6.42 -0.80
C LEU A 110 -0.80 -5.06 -1.33
N THR A 111 -0.81 -4.91 -2.65
CA THR A 111 -0.37 -3.72 -3.37
C THR A 111 -1.35 -2.58 -3.14
N LYS A 112 -0.82 -1.40 -2.84
CA LYS A 112 -1.59 -0.18 -2.65
C LYS A 112 -1.25 0.81 -3.75
N GLY A 113 -2.24 1.52 -4.26
CA GLY A 113 -2.03 2.51 -5.31
C GLY A 113 -3.29 2.83 -6.09
N LEU A 114 -3.15 3.79 -6.97
CA LEU A 114 -4.17 4.25 -7.87
C LEU A 114 -3.48 4.54 -9.22
N SER A 115 -4.16 4.36 -10.31
CA SER A 115 -3.67 4.68 -11.65
C SER A 115 -4.67 5.55 -12.40
N ILE A 116 -4.26 6.10 -13.54
CA ILE A 116 -5.14 6.79 -14.47
C ILE A 116 -5.29 5.94 -15.73
N TYR A 117 -6.53 5.68 -16.12
CA TYR A 117 -6.86 4.99 -17.35
C TYR A 117 -8.01 5.72 -18.07
N ASN A 118 -7.81 6.07 -19.33
CA ASN A 118 -8.78 6.84 -20.14
C ASN A 118 -9.30 8.10 -19.44
N ASN A 119 -8.41 8.85 -18.80
CA ASN A 119 -8.72 10.06 -18.02
C ASN A 119 -9.65 9.83 -16.81
N HIS A 120 -9.69 8.59 -16.27
CA HIS A 120 -10.41 8.25 -15.05
C HIS A 120 -9.45 7.63 -14.03
N TYR A 121 -9.74 7.83 -12.74
CA TYR A 121 -9.03 7.10 -11.69
C TYR A 121 -9.38 5.61 -11.78
N GLU A 122 -8.38 4.77 -11.75
CA GLU A 122 -8.52 3.32 -11.81
C GLU A 122 -7.90 2.69 -10.55
N LEU A 123 -8.69 2.00 -9.75
CA LEU A 123 -8.20 1.20 -8.63
C LEU A 123 -7.31 0.08 -9.15
N LEU A 124 -6.31 -0.34 -8.37
CA LEU A 124 -5.42 -1.42 -8.82
C LEU A 124 -6.14 -2.77 -8.94
N VAL A 125 -7.19 -3.01 -8.14
CA VAL A 125 -8.09 -4.16 -8.31
C VAL A 125 -8.81 -4.08 -9.66
N ASP A 126 -9.38 -2.94 -10.01
CA ASP A 126 -10.09 -2.75 -11.29
C ASP A 126 -9.12 -2.84 -12.48
N LYS A 127 -7.88 -2.30 -12.34
CA LYS A 127 -6.81 -2.47 -13.34
C LYS A 127 -6.51 -3.95 -13.58
N LEU A 128 -6.30 -4.71 -12.52
CA LEU A 128 -6.02 -6.15 -12.65
C LEU A 128 -7.21 -6.89 -13.25
N GLU A 129 -8.44 -6.59 -12.82
CA GLU A 129 -9.66 -7.18 -13.34
C GLU A 129 -9.82 -6.89 -14.85
N ARG A 130 -9.63 -5.64 -15.29
CA ARG A 130 -9.68 -5.25 -16.70
C ARG A 130 -8.64 -6.00 -17.52
N LEU A 131 -7.38 -6.01 -17.09
CA LEU A 131 -6.29 -6.69 -17.81
C LEU A 131 -6.53 -8.20 -17.95
N LEU A 132 -7.08 -8.84 -16.92
CA LEU A 132 -7.45 -10.26 -16.99
C LEU A 132 -8.62 -10.52 -17.94
N LYS A 133 -9.65 -9.64 -17.93
CA LYS A 133 -10.79 -9.71 -18.87
C LYS A 133 -10.35 -9.55 -20.33
N GLU A 134 -9.48 -8.59 -20.61
CA GLU A 134 -8.87 -8.39 -21.94
C GLU A 134 -8.12 -9.64 -22.44
N LYS A 135 -7.64 -10.49 -21.53
CA LYS A 135 -6.98 -11.76 -21.81
C LYS A 135 -7.92 -12.98 -21.77
N GLY A 136 -9.23 -12.77 -21.74
CA GLY A 136 -10.24 -13.80 -21.85
C GLY A 136 -10.62 -14.50 -20.53
N ILE A 137 -10.20 -13.97 -19.37
CA ILE A 137 -10.59 -14.48 -18.07
C ILE A 137 -11.87 -13.78 -17.62
N SER A 138 -12.97 -14.51 -17.48
CA SER A 138 -14.29 -13.91 -17.16
C SER A 138 -14.69 -13.99 -15.69
N GLN A 139 -14.24 -15.01 -14.98
CA GLN A 139 -14.59 -15.21 -13.57
C GLN A 139 -13.42 -14.78 -12.68
N ILE A 140 -13.51 -13.57 -12.17
CA ILE A 140 -12.42 -12.94 -11.41
C ILE A 140 -13.01 -12.45 -10.09
N ASN A 141 -12.39 -12.84 -8.99
CA ASN A 141 -12.75 -12.38 -7.65
C ASN A 141 -11.49 -11.84 -6.94
N ILE A 142 -11.37 -10.54 -6.84
CA ILE A 142 -10.20 -9.86 -6.29
C ILE A 142 -10.59 -9.12 -5.03
N SER A 143 -9.80 -9.34 -3.98
CA SER A 143 -9.87 -8.61 -2.71
C SER A 143 -8.64 -7.74 -2.53
N ALA A 144 -8.77 -6.70 -1.73
CA ALA A 144 -7.65 -5.88 -1.28
C ALA A 144 -7.54 -5.89 0.24
N VAL A 145 -6.34 -5.65 0.77
CA VAL A 145 -6.12 -5.44 2.19
C VAL A 145 -5.66 -4.01 2.45
N GLY A 146 -6.34 -3.34 3.38
CA GLY A 146 -5.97 -2.01 3.88
C GLY A 146 -5.72 -2.02 5.37
N GLY A 147 -4.98 -1.03 5.87
CA GLY A 147 -4.77 -0.85 7.30
C GLY A 147 -3.31 -0.80 7.73
N PRO A 148 -3.09 -0.47 9.03
CA PRO A 148 -1.78 -0.25 9.62
C PRO A 148 -1.03 -1.58 9.82
N CYS A 149 -0.19 -1.93 8.86
CA CYS A 149 0.61 -3.15 8.94
C CYS A 149 2.00 -2.92 8.33
N LEU A 150 3.00 -2.76 9.16
CA LEU A 150 4.39 -2.72 8.74
C LEU A 150 4.91 -4.16 8.59
N ALA A 151 5.58 -4.45 7.49
CA ALA A 151 6.09 -5.79 7.20
C ALA A 151 6.99 -6.34 8.31
N ALA A 152 7.91 -5.53 8.85
CA ALA A 152 8.76 -5.95 9.95
C ALA A 152 7.98 -6.23 11.25
N GLY A 153 6.93 -5.44 11.54
CA GLY A 153 6.03 -5.69 12.67
C GLY A 153 5.29 -7.01 12.52
N LEU A 154 4.70 -7.25 11.35
CA LEU A 154 3.99 -8.49 11.03
C LEU A 154 4.93 -9.71 11.13
N ALA A 155 6.14 -9.60 10.59
CA ALA A 155 7.15 -10.66 10.65
C ALA A 155 7.57 -11.02 12.08
N ASN A 156 7.47 -10.08 13.01
CA ASN A 156 7.72 -10.26 14.43
C ASN A 156 6.44 -10.50 15.26
N ARG A 157 5.32 -10.80 14.62
CA ARG A 157 4.02 -11.05 15.26
C ARG A 157 3.56 -9.93 16.20
N VAL A 158 3.90 -8.68 15.85
CA VAL A 158 3.37 -7.50 16.53
C VAL A 158 1.88 -7.37 16.20
N HIS A 159 1.06 -7.12 17.23
CA HIS A 159 -0.38 -6.93 17.05
C HIS A 159 -0.66 -5.90 15.95
N SER A 160 -1.36 -6.34 14.93
CA SER A 160 -1.73 -5.53 13.77
C SER A 160 -3.19 -5.78 13.43
N SER A 161 -3.90 -4.73 13.05
CA SER A 161 -5.30 -4.83 12.63
C SER A 161 -5.44 -4.32 11.20
N VAL A 162 -6.14 -5.09 10.36
CA VAL A 162 -6.36 -4.75 8.95
C VAL A 162 -7.81 -5.03 8.54
N VAL A 163 -8.20 -4.49 7.39
CA VAL A 163 -9.49 -4.78 6.77
C VAL A 163 -9.28 -5.45 5.41
N ILE A 164 -9.95 -6.57 5.21
CA ILE A 164 -10.05 -7.25 3.92
C ILE A 164 -11.29 -6.72 3.21
N ALA A 165 -11.14 -6.18 2.02
CA ALA A 165 -12.25 -5.62 1.25
C ALA A 165 -12.47 -6.40 -0.05
N ASN A 166 -13.74 -6.59 -0.38
CA ASN A 166 -14.19 -7.19 -1.64
C ASN A 166 -15.60 -6.68 -1.96
N LYS A 167 -15.94 -6.55 -3.24
CA LYS A 167 -17.31 -6.20 -3.68
C LYS A 167 -18.35 -7.17 -3.11
N GLU A 168 -17.96 -8.46 -2.93
CA GLU A 168 -18.75 -9.51 -2.28
C GLU A 168 -18.34 -9.67 -0.81
N ILE A 169 -19.17 -9.21 0.11
CA ILE A 169 -18.89 -9.26 1.56
C ILE A 169 -18.56 -10.67 2.08
N GLN A 170 -19.18 -11.70 1.52
CA GLN A 170 -18.93 -13.09 1.92
C GLN A 170 -17.52 -13.56 1.53
N THR A 171 -17.00 -13.11 0.40
CA THR A 171 -15.61 -13.37 0.00
C THR A 171 -14.64 -12.64 0.92
N ALA A 172 -14.88 -11.35 1.21
CA ALA A 172 -14.07 -10.58 2.17
C ALA A 172 -14.02 -11.27 3.53
N ARG A 173 -15.18 -11.72 4.04
CA ARG A 173 -15.29 -12.44 5.32
C ARG A 173 -14.50 -13.74 5.32
N LYS A 174 -14.67 -14.58 4.30
CA LYS A 174 -13.95 -15.86 4.22
C LYS A 174 -12.44 -15.67 4.22
N ILE A 175 -11.92 -14.67 3.49
CA ILE A 175 -10.49 -14.38 3.48
C ILE A 175 -10.04 -13.80 4.83
N ALA A 176 -10.84 -12.92 5.44
CA ALA A 176 -10.54 -12.39 6.78
C ALA A 176 -10.44 -13.51 7.82
N ASP A 177 -11.43 -14.41 7.86
CA ASP A 177 -11.44 -15.55 8.78
C ASP A 177 -10.24 -16.51 8.55
N MET A 178 -9.83 -16.70 7.28
CA MET A 178 -8.66 -17.51 6.90
C MET A 178 -7.35 -16.93 7.45
N LEU A 179 -7.24 -15.61 7.58
CA LEU A 179 -6.00 -14.90 7.92
C LEU A 179 -5.91 -14.48 9.38
N ASN A 180 -7.03 -14.51 10.11
CA ASN A 180 -7.12 -13.99 11.48
C ASN A 180 -6.32 -14.84 12.46
N THR A 181 -5.41 -14.22 13.23
CA THR A 181 -4.61 -14.86 14.27
C THR A 181 -4.75 -14.10 15.60
N ASN A 182 -4.05 -14.55 16.64
CA ASN A 182 -4.00 -13.84 17.93
C ASN A 182 -3.20 -12.52 17.89
N TYR A 183 -2.50 -12.22 16.78
CA TYR A 183 -1.74 -10.98 16.59
C TYR A 183 -2.07 -10.25 15.27
N TYR A 184 -2.64 -10.93 14.28
CA TYR A 184 -3.08 -10.34 13.02
C TYR A 184 -4.59 -10.34 12.96
N HIS A 185 -5.19 -9.24 13.40
CA HIS A 185 -6.63 -9.08 13.54
C HIS A 185 -7.24 -8.60 12.24
N THR A 186 -8.08 -9.40 11.63
CA THR A 186 -8.69 -9.09 10.34
C THR A 186 -10.17 -8.77 10.49
N SER A 187 -10.59 -7.64 9.99
CA SER A 187 -11.99 -7.30 9.75
C SER A 187 -12.32 -7.42 8.25
N HIS A 188 -13.57 -7.29 7.87
CA HIS A 188 -14.00 -7.38 6.49
C HIS A 188 -14.94 -6.23 6.11
N SER A 189 -14.92 -5.84 4.83
CA SER A 189 -15.75 -4.76 4.30
C SER A 189 -16.20 -5.06 2.85
N ASN A 190 -17.36 -4.56 2.47
CA ASN A 190 -17.79 -4.51 1.07
C ASN A 190 -17.45 -3.17 0.40
N ASP A 191 -16.84 -2.24 1.11
CA ASP A 191 -16.37 -0.97 0.58
C ASP A 191 -14.95 -1.10 0.03
N LEU A 192 -14.81 -1.83 -1.09
CA LEU A 192 -13.52 -2.03 -1.75
C LEU A 192 -12.92 -0.70 -2.20
N ASN A 193 -13.74 0.19 -2.77
CA ASN A 193 -13.30 1.50 -3.22
C ASN A 193 -12.74 2.33 -2.06
N GLY A 194 -13.49 2.45 -0.97
CA GLY A 194 -13.03 3.21 0.20
C GLY A 194 -11.73 2.70 0.80
N VAL A 195 -11.56 1.36 0.87
CA VAL A 195 -10.33 0.73 1.39
C VAL A 195 -9.14 0.99 0.47
N GLU A 196 -9.26 0.73 -0.84
CA GLU A 196 -8.15 0.91 -1.78
C GLU A 196 -7.76 2.37 -1.95
N VAL A 197 -8.73 3.26 -2.11
CA VAL A 197 -8.48 4.70 -2.25
C VAL A 197 -7.78 5.24 -1.01
N SER A 198 -8.32 4.95 0.19
CA SER A 198 -7.70 5.38 1.45
C SER A 198 -6.25 4.89 1.56
N ALA A 199 -6.02 3.60 1.27
CA ALA A 199 -4.70 2.99 1.34
C ALA A 199 -3.71 3.56 0.31
N ALA A 200 -4.18 4.06 -0.83
CA ALA A 200 -3.35 4.71 -1.85
C ALA A 200 -2.98 6.13 -1.45
N ILE A 201 -3.99 7.00 -1.23
CA ILE A 201 -3.78 8.44 -1.04
C ILE A 201 -3.15 8.78 0.32
N LYS A 202 -3.30 7.92 1.34
CA LYS A 202 -2.65 8.13 2.63
C LYS A 202 -1.12 8.33 2.51
N ASN A 203 -0.50 7.85 1.43
CA ASN A 203 0.93 8.02 1.20
C ASN A 203 1.29 9.48 0.87
N ILE A 204 0.44 10.21 0.16
CA ILE A 204 0.59 11.65 -0.08
C ILE A 204 0.41 12.40 1.25
N PHE A 205 -0.63 12.06 1.99
CA PHE A 205 -0.91 12.70 3.29
C PHE A 205 0.13 12.36 4.36
N SER A 206 0.75 11.17 4.32
CA SER A 206 1.83 10.87 5.25
C SER A 206 3.09 11.70 4.98
N MET A 207 3.32 12.16 3.74
CA MET A 207 4.33 13.18 3.46
C MET A 207 3.93 14.52 4.07
N ALA A 208 2.68 14.94 3.91
CA ALA A 208 2.17 16.17 4.49
C ALA A 208 2.34 16.19 6.01
N VAL A 209 1.92 15.13 6.70
CA VAL A 209 2.11 15.00 8.16
C VAL A 209 3.58 14.96 8.54
N GLY A 210 4.41 14.26 7.74
CA GLY A 210 5.86 14.23 7.92
C GLY A 210 6.53 15.61 7.82
N ALA A 211 5.96 16.52 7.03
CA ALA A 211 6.46 17.88 6.89
C ALA A 211 6.32 18.72 8.18
N ALA A 212 5.47 18.28 9.13
CA ALA A 212 5.21 19.03 10.36
C ALA A 212 6.48 19.43 11.13
N LYS A 213 7.47 18.56 11.21
CA LYS A 213 8.76 18.85 11.88
C LYS A 213 9.49 20.02 11.22
N GLY A 214 9.58 20.01 9.90
CA GLY A 214 10.25 21.05 9.14
C GLY A 214 9.48 22.37 9.18
N LEU A 215 8.17 22.34 9.01
CA LEU A 215 7.30 23.52 9.03
C LEU A 215 7.36 24.30 10.36
N CYS A 216 7.64 23.62 11.47
CA CYS A 216 7.82 24.26 12.79
C CYS A 216 9.20 24.91 12.97
N SER A 217 10.15 24.76 12.03
CA SER A 217 11.56 25.11 12.28
C SER A 217 11.90 26.58 12.19
N ASN A 218 11.10 27.39 11.51
CA ASN A 218 11.53 28.72 11.10
C ASN A 218 11.59 29.78 12.21
N ASN A 219 10.98 29.54 13.39
CA ASN A 219 10.92 30.54 14.46
C ASN A 219 11.07 29.97 15.89
N VAL A 220 11.49 28.71 16.06
CA VAL A 220 11.59 28.09 17.39
C VAL A 220 12.88 27.29 17.54
N SER A 221 13.39 27.18 18.76
CA SER A 221 14.56 26.34 19.04
C SER A 221 14.36 24.89 18.69
N ASN A 222 15.44 24.17 18.40
CA ASN A 222 15.38 22.72 18.10
C ASN A 222 14.67 21.93 19.21
N GLU A 223 14.89 22.29 20.48
CA GLU A 223 14.26 21.63 21.61
C GLU A 223 12.74 21.84 21.63
N VAL A 224 12.26 23.06 21.36
CA VAL A 224 10.82 23.35 21.25
C VAL A 224 10.22 22.62 20.07
N ARG A 225 10.89 22.61 18.91
CA ARG A 225 10.44 21.89 17.71
C ARG A 225 10.26 20.41 17.97
N GLU A 226 11.28 19.73 18.50
CA GLU A 226 11.24 18.28 18.73
C GLU A 226 10.14 17.85 19.71
N LYS A 227 9.77 18.72 20.64
CA LYS A 227 8.68 18.45 21.60
C LYS A 227 7.29 18.83 21.10
N ASN A 228 7.17 19.85 20.27
CA ASN A 228 5.89 20.51 20.01
C ASN A 228 5.41 20.45 18.55
N TYR A 229 6.19 19.87 17.62
CA TYR A 229 5.74 19.66 16.23
C TYR A 229 4.44 18.85 16.13
N LEU A 230 4.09 18.12 17.17
CA LEU A 230 2.84 17.34 17.23
C LEU A 230 1.59 18.20 17.12
N ASN A 231 1.63 19.48 17.52
CA ASN A 231 0.52 20.41 17.30
C ASN A 231 0.25 20.58 15.79
N THR A 232 1.30 20.85 15.02
CA THR A 232 1.23 20.95 13.56
C THR A 232 0.87 19.61 12.92
N ALA A 233 1.49 18.51 13.36
CA ALA A 233 1.18 17.17 12.86
C ALA A 233 -0.29 16.80 13.08
N SER A 234 -0.86 17.12 14.25
CA SER A 234 -2.26 16.87 14.58
C SER A 234 -3.22 17.64 13.65
N ALA A 235 -2.93 18.92 13.39
CA ALA A 235 -3.70 19.72 12.45
C ALA A 235 -3.65 19.14 11.03
N LEU A 236 -2.45 18.72 10.59
CA LEU A 236 -2.27 18.08 9.28
C LEU A 236 -2.96 16.71 9.18
N ILE A 237 -2.96 15.90 10.24
CA ILE A 237 -3.72 14.64 10.29
C ILE A 237 -5.21 14.93 10.14
N LYS A 238 -5.76 15.90 10.90
CA LYS A 238 -7.18 16.26 10.82
C LYS A 238 -7.56 16.70 9.41
N GLN A 239 -6.75 17.57 8.81
CA GLN A 239 -7.00 18.03 7.44
C GLN A 239 -6.86 16.89 6.44
N SER A 240 -5.86 16.01 6.61
CA SER A 240 -5.70 14.82 5.77
C SER A 240 -6.95 13.94 5.77
N ILE A 241 -7.51 13.65 6.94
CA ILE A 241 -8.72 12.83 7.04
C ILE A 241 -9.90 13.51 6.34
N TYR A 242 -10.07 14.81 6.51
CA TYR A 242 -11.14 15.57 5.85
C TYR A 242 -11.03 15.50 4.32
N GLU A 243 -9.83 15.71 3.76
CA GLU A 243 -9.61 15.65 2.31
C GLU A 243 -9.68 14.21 1.77
N MET A 244 -9.22 13.22 2.54
CA MET A 244 -9.39 11.80 2.21
C MET A 244 -10.87 11.42 2.10
N GLU A 245 -11.73 11.92 2.99
CA GLU A 245 -13.18 11.69 2.92
C GLU A 245 -13.79 12.22 1.63
N ILE A 246 -13.39 13.43 1.21
CA ILE A 246 -13.85 14.04 -0.05
C ILE A 246 -13.42 13.20 -1.25
N PHE A 247 -12.14 12.82 -1.29
CA PHE A 247 -11.58 12.09 -2.41
C PHE A 247 -12.13 10.66 -2.50
N VAL A 248 -12.30 9.98 -1.35
CA VAL A 248 -12.91 8.65 -1.27
C VAL A 248 -14.36 8.68 -1.76
N GLU A 249 -15.14 9.67 -1.34
CA GLU A 249 -16.53 9.83 -1.78
C GLU A 249 -16.62 10.11 -3.30
N HIS A 250 -15.73 10.93 -3.85
CA HIS A 250 -15.62 11.18 -5.29
C HIS A 250 -15.41 9.87 -6.08
N LEU A 251 -14.63 8.93 -5.53
CA LEU A 251 -14.40 7.61 -6.10
C LEU A 251 -15.41 6.55 -5.61
N LYS A 252 -16.58 6.97 -5.12
CA LYS A 252 -17.70 6.10 -4.71
C LYS A 252 -17.37 5.14 -3.56
N GLY A 253 -16.39 5.47 -2.73
CA GLY A 253 -16.14 4.83 -1.45
C GLY A 253 -16.92 5.51 -0.33
N LYS A 254 -16.94 4.89 0.86
CA LYS A 254 -17.63 5.41 2.04
C LYS A 254 -16.69 6.25 2.90
N LYS A 255 -17.14 7.45 3.31
CA LYS A 255 -16.38 8.33 4.23
C LYS A 255 -15.97 7.64 5.52
N GLU A 256 -16.84 6.78 6.06
CA GLU A 256 -16.60 6.06 7.30
C GLU A 256 -15.35 5.16 7.22
N THR A 257 -15.03 4.64 6.04
CA THR A 257 -13.84 3.82 5.80
C THR A 257 -12.55 4.59 6.06
N VAL A 258 -12.54 5.91 5.75
CA VAL A 258 -11.39 6.78 5.99
C VAL A 258 -11.06 6.90 7.49
N LYS A 259 -12.08 6.96 8.35
CA LYS A 259 -11.92 7.03 9.82
C LYS A 259 -11.47 5.72 10.44
N GLY A 260 -11.51 4.63 9.68
CA GLY A 260 -11.13 3.29 10.11
C GLY A 260 -9.66 2.96 9.87
N LEU A 261 -9.40 1.65 9.80
CA LEU A 261 -8.03 1.10 9.68
C LEU A 261 -7.37 1.49 8.35
N ALA A 262 -8.10 1.47 7.24
CA ALA A 262 -7.54 1.72 5.91
C ALA A 262 -7.13 3.19 5.69
N GLY A 263 -7.80 4.14 6.35
CA GLY A 263 -7.49 5.57 6.30
C GLY A 263 -6.65 6.02 7.50
N LEU A 264 -7.33 6.44 8.59
CA LEU A 264 -6.69 7.02 9.78
C LEU A 264 -5.62 6.09 10.39
N GLY A 265 -5.93 4.79 10.54
CA GLY A 265 -4.98 3.84 11.12
C GLY A 265 -3.70 3.71 10.30
N ASP A 266 -3.82 3.55 8.98
CA ASP A 266 -2.66 3.42 8.08
C ASP A 266 -1.91 4.76 7.90
N LEU A 267 -2.62 5.89 7.92
CA LEU A 267 -2.00 7.22 7.93
C LEU A 267 -1.14 7.42 9.17
N TYR A 268 -1.67 7.10 10.36
CA TYR A 268 -0.94 7.22 11.63
C TYR A 268 0.38 6.45 11.60
N VAL A 269 0.33 5.15 11.24
CA VAL A 269 1.53 4.32 11.17
C VAL A 269 2.51 4.83 10.12
N SER A 270 2.02 5.27 8.96
CA SER A 270 2.86 5.76 7.87
C SER A 270 3.54 7.09 8.20
N SER A 271 2.91 7.92 9.04
CA SER A 271 3.44 9.20 9.49
C SER A 271 4.52 9.05 10.57
N GLY A 272 4.58 7.91 11.25
CA GLY A 272 5.52 7.62 12.33
C GLY A 272 6.98 7.35 11.90
N GLY A 273 7.40 7.74 10.68
CA GLY A 273 8.79 7.61 10.21
C GLY A 273 8.99 6.75 8.96
N GLY A 274 7.94 6.40 8.25
CA GLY A 274 7.98 5.72 6.96
C GLY A 274 8.68 6.56 5.87
N ARG A 275 8.93 5.94 4.70
CA ARG A 275 9.63 6.61 3.58
C ARG A 275 8.94 7.89 3.11
N ASN A 276 7.61 7.89 3.06
CA ASN A 276 6.83 9.06 2.71
C ASN A 276 6.97 10.17 3.77
N ALA A 277 6.81 9.86 5.06
CA ALA A 277 6.96 10.83 6.14
C ALA A 277 8.39 11.44 6.19
N ARG A 278 9.43 10.63 5.93
CA ARG A 278 10.81 11.13 5.84
C ARG A 278 10.99 12.11 4.68
N MET A 279 10.44 11.79 3.50
CA MET A 279 10.46 12.73 2.37
C MET A 279 9.72 14.02 2.74
N GLY A 280 8.56 13.90 3.38
CA GLY A 280 7.81 15.05 3.88
C GLY A 280 8.61 15.93 4.84
N SER A 281 9.36 15.32 5.76
CA SER A 281 10.22 16.08 6.68
C SER A 281 11.23 16.97 5.95
N TYR A 282 11.93 16.43 4.96
CA TYR A 282 12.87 17.21 4.15
C TYR A 282 12.21 18.33 3.35
N ILE A 283 11.03 18.04 2.77
CA ILE A 283 10.24 19.06 2.07
C ILE A 283 9.77 20.16 3.05
N GLY A 284 9.33 19.78 4.25
CA GLY A 284 8.96 20.72 5.31
C GLY A 284 10.12 21.57 5.81
N GLU A 285 11.36 21.08 5.76
CA GLU A 285 12.59 21.82 6.05
C GLU A 285 12.96 22.83 4.95
N GLY A 286 12.19 22.87 3.86
CA GLY A 286 12.36 23.83 2.76
C GLY A 286 13.17 23.31 1.57
N LEU A 287 13.51 22.01 1.52
CA LEU A 287 14.04 21.39 0.30
C LEU A 287 12.94 21.20 -0.72
N THR A 288 13.27 21.30 -2.01
CA THR A 288 12.39 20.80 -3.06
C THR A 288 12.39 19.27 -3.09
N PHE A 289 11.43 18.68 -3.77
CA PHE A 289 11.38 17.22 -3.91
C PHE A 289 12.64 16.66 -4.56
N SER A 290 13.11 17.28 -5.66
CA SER A 290 14.33 16.86 -6.38
C SER A 290 15.57 16.96 -5.53
N GLU A 291 15.74 18.07 -4.77
CA GLU A 291 16.86 18.25 -3.84
C GLU A 291 16.85 17.17 -2.75
N ALA A 292 15.71 16.95 -2.09
CA ALA A 292 15.56 15.92 -1.06
C ALA A 292 15.81 14.51 -1.63
N LYS A 293 15.27 14.22 -2.81
CA LYS A 293 15.47 12.95 -3.48
C LYS A 293 16.94 12.68 -3.79
N LYS A 294 17.63 13.65 -4.37
CA LYS A 294 19.03 13.53 -4.78
C LYS A 294 20.00 13.44 -3.58
N THR A 295 19.76 14.23 -2.53
CA THR A 295 20.75 14.38 -1.43
C THR A 295 20.48 13.49 -0.22
N LYS A 296 19.21 13.10 0.01
CA LYS A 296 18.78 12.39 1.25
C LYS A 296 18.16 11.02 0.98
N MET A 297 17.58 10.81 -0.20
CA MET A 297 16.77 9.60 -0.48
C MET A 297 16.99 9.03 -1.89
N GLU A 298 18.22 9.11 -2.44
CA GLU A 298 18.54 8.76 -3.84
C GLU A 298 18.01 7.39 -4.27
N LYS A 299 18.20 6.34 -3.45
CA LYS A 299 17.80 4.96 -3.78
C LYS A 299 16.51 4.51 -3.10
N VAL A 300 15.76 5.44 -2.53
CA VAL A 300 14.54 5.12 -1.77
C VAL A 300 13.31 5.42 -2.62
N THR A 301 12.47 4.43 -2.85
CA THR A 301 11.14 4.66 -3.48
C THR A 301 10.23 5.40 -2.52
N VAL A 302 9.54 6.43 -3.02
CA VAL A 302 8.57 7.25 -2.28
C VAL A 302 7.23 7.10 -2.97
N GLU A 303 6.42 6.16 -2.52
CA GLU A 303 5.16 5.77 -3.16
C GLU A 303 4.17 6.92 -3.27
N GLY A 304 4.15 7.81 -2.28
CA GLY A 304 3.29 9.00 -2.31
C GLY A 304 3.69 9.98 -3.40
N ALA A 305 5.00 10.10 -3.71
CA ALA A 305 5.46 10.94 -4.81
C ALA A 305 5.16 10.31 -6.18
N ASP A 306 5.37 8.99 -6.32
CA ASP A 306 5.00 8.26 -7.54
C ASP A 306 3.50 8.44 -7.83
N LEU A 307 2.65 8.31 -6.80
CA LEU A 307 1.21 8.54 -6.93
C LEU A 307 0.86 9.99 -7.25
N ALA A 308 1.49 10.97 -6.60
CA ALA A 308 1.27 12.39 -6.86
C ALA A 308 1.53 12.74 -8.34
N ILE A 309 2.60 12.21 -8.92
CA ILE A 309 2.94 12.38 -10.34
C ILE A 309 1.90 11.70 -11.23
N GLU A 310 1.46 10.50 -10.90
CA GLU A 310 0.48 9.73 -11.67
C GLU A 310 -0.86 10.44 -11.78
N ILE A 311 -1.36 11.03 -10.69
CA ILE A 311 -2.70 11.62 -10.63
C ILE A 311 -2.72 13.15 -10.85
N GLU A 312 -1.57 13.80 -10.97
CA GLU A 312 -1.42 15.26 -10.99
C GLU A 312 -2.38 15.95 -11.97
N LYS A 313 -2.40 15.50 -13.20
CA LYS A 313 -3.25 16.10 -14.23
C LYS A 313 -4.72 15.95 -13.87
N LYS A 314 -5.15 14.74 -13.53
CA LYS A 314 -6.56 14.42 -13.28
C LYS A 314 -7.10 15.11 -12.02
N ILE A 315 -6.29 15.17 -10.95
CA ILE A 315 -6.76 15.80 -9.72
C ILE A 315 -6.90 17.31 -9.85
N ASN A 316 -6.05 17.97 -10.65
CA ASN A 316 -6.18 19.41 -10.96
C ASN A 316 -7.37 19.70 -11.92
N GLU A 317 -7.85 18.70 -12.68
CA GLU A 317 -9.09 18.83 -13.45
C GLU A 317 -10.34 18.74 -12.56
N ASP A 318 -10.31 17.87 -11.53
CA ASP A 318 -11.48 17.53 -10.72
C ASP A 318 -11.65 18.39 -9.47
N PHE A 319 -10.56 18.95 -8.92
CA PHE A 319 -10.57 19.65 -7.64
C PHE A 319 -9.78 20.96 -7.66
N ASP A 320 -10.21 21.89 -6.85
CA ASP A 320 -9.55 23.16 -6.59
C ASP A 320 -8.91 23.21 -5.19
N GLU A 321 -8.09 24.23 -4.94
CA GLU A 321 -7.41 24.45 -3.67
C GLU A 321 -8.36 24.71 -2.49
N LYS A 322 -9.59 25.09 -2.71
CA LYS A 322 -10.59 25.28 -1.64
C LYS A 322 -11.13 23.93 -1.16
N THR A 323 -11.14 22.95 -2.06
CA THR A 323 -11.67 21.60 -1.79
C THR A 323 -10.59 20.70 -1.21
N LEU A 324 -9.40 20.68 -1.79
CA LEU A 324 -8.27 19.81 -1.37
C LEU A 324 -6.97 20.62 -1.17
N PRO A 325 -6.95 21.62 -0.24
CA PRO A 325 -5.80 22.50 -0.08
C PRO A 325 -4.50 21.78 0.25
N LEU A 326 -4.52 20.79 1.14
CA LEU A 326 -3.33 20.06 1.59
C LEU A 326 -2.83 19.10 0.52
N MET A 327 -3.71 18.33 -0.10
CA MET A 327 -3.35 17.36 -1.15
C MET A 327 -2.76 18.06 -2.36
N LEU A 328 -3.38 19.13 -2.84
CA LEU A 328 -2.90 19.90 -3.99
C LEU A 328 -1.59 20.62 -3.68
N ALA A 329 -1.40 21.16 -2.47
CA ALA A 329 -0.13 21.75 -2.05
C ALA A 329 1.02 20.70 -2.11
N MET A 330 0.79 19.49 -1.60
CA MET A 330 1.79 18.40 -1.66
C MET A 330 2.06 17.95 -3.09
N ILE A 331 1.03 17.76 -3.92
CA ILE A 331 1.19 17.40 -5.32
C ILE A 331 1.98 18.47 -6.07
N ASN A 332 1.62 19.74 -5.91
CA ASN A 332 2.33 20.86 -6.55
C ASN A 332 3.80 20.96 -6.11
N ALA A 333 4.10 20.75 -4.82
CA ALA A 333 5.48 20.75 -4.33
C ALA A 333 6.31 19.64 -5.01
N ILE A 334 5.72 18.47 -5.26
CA ILE A 334 6.39 17.33 -5.89
C ILE A 334 6.51 17.53 -7.41
N THR A 335 5.39 17.81 -8.10
CA THR A 335 5.33 17.79 -9.56
C THR A 335 5.91 19.04 -10.21
N LYS A 336 5.79 20.19 -9.56
CA LYS A 336 6.38 21.47 -9.99
C LYS A 336 7.75 21.75 -9.36
N ASP A 337 8.25 20.82 -8.56
CA ASP A 337 9.53 20.91 -7.82
C ASP A 337 9.71 22.23 -7.07
N LYS A 338 8.68 22.66 -6.34
CA LYS A 338 8.63 23.89 -5.55
C LYS A 338 8.75 23.58 -4.06
N LYS A 339 9.10 24.61 -3.28
CA LYS A 339 8.98 24.53 -1.82
C LYS A 339 7.53 24.35 -1.41
N LEU A 340 7.30 23.60 -0.34
CA LEU A 340 5.95 23.38 0.20
C LEU A 340 5.43 24.68 0.83
N GLU A 341 4.31 25.15 0.34
CA GLU A 341 3.56 26.27 0.89
C GLU A 341 2.16 25.79 1.24
N LEU A 342 1.74 25.98 2.50
CA LEU A 342 0.42 25.59 3.00
C LEU A 342 -0.40 26.85 3.29
N ASN A 343 -1.58 26.91 2.72
CA ASN A 343 -2.57 27.94 3.05
C ASN A 343 -3.47 27.44 4.19
N TRP A 344 -3.07 27.74 5.41
CA TRP A 344 -3.77 27.32 6.64
C TRP A 344 -5.19 27.88 6.74
N ASP A 345 -5.49 29.01 6.11
CA ASP A 345 -6.84 29.63 6.13
C ASP A 345 -7.88 28.78 5.38
N LEU A 346 -7.43 27.89 4.51
CA LEU A 346 -8.31 26.97 3.78
C LEU A 346 -8.57 25.66 4.54
N PHE A 347 -7.87 25.41 5.66
CA PHE A 347 -8.07 24.18 6.41
C PHE A 347 -9.37 24.19 7.18
N ARG A 348 -9.98 23.01 7.30
CA ARG A 348 -11.31 22.82 7.86
C ARG A 348 -11.27 21.98 9.13
#